data_aff869d5782e8a4008fbcbb9c5909700
#
_entry.id   aff869d5782e8a4008fbcbb9c5909700
#
_cell.length_a   1.000
_cell.length_b   1.000
_cell.length_c   1.000
_cell.angle_alpha   90.00
_cell.angle_beta   90.00
_cell.angle_gamma   90.00
#
_symmetry.space_group_name_H-M   'P 1'
#
loop_
_entity.id
_entity.type
_entity.pdbx_description
1 polymer ?
#
loop_
_entity_poly.entity_id
_entity_poly.type
_entity_poly.pdbx_seq_one_letter_code
_entity_poly.pdbx_strand_id
1 'polypeptide(L)'
;MELKEFFKGFEPKSDKNTSHCYIDQYYNDEFSSKKENNIILLEIGVREGFSHILWAKYFTNGQIWGIDNGESGFDYSKLLKDTNIHCINNDAYNANFVNTLPKEYFDYIIDDGSHHPTHQKLFIDLYYPLLKTGGKLIIEDIQGMGYFTMLI
;
A
#
# COMPACT_ATOMS: atom_id res chain seq x y z
N MET A 1 16.03 -3.33 13.05
CA MET A 1 15.34 -4.65 12.93
C MET A 1 14.84 -4.77 11.51
N GLU A 2 15.17 -5.85 10.82
CA GLU A 2 14.68 -6.12 9.48
C GLU A 2 13.16 -6.36 9.48
N LEU A 3 12.50 -6.04 8.38
CA LEU A 3 11.04 -6.19 8.27
C LEU A 3 10.60 -7.65 8.44
N LYS A 4 11.29 -8.61 7.82
CA LYS A 4 10.99 -10.04 7.95
C LYS A 4 11.07 -10.54 9.40
N GLU A 5 12.02 -10.04 10.19
CA GLU A 5 12.15 -10.40 11.62
C GLU A 5 11.01 -9.77 12.44
N PHE A 6 10.67 -8.52 12.13
CA PHE A 6 9.52 -7.84 12.74
C PHE A 6 8.22 -8.60 12.43
N PHE A 7 8.01 -9.00 11.17
CA PHE A 7 6.80 -9.71 10.73
C PHE A 7 6.62 -11.09 11.38
N LYS A 8 7.70 -11.81 11.70
CA LYS A 8 7.58 -13.11 12.40
C LYS A 8 6.83 -13.01 13.72
N GLY A 9 7.07 -11.95 14.49
CA GLY A 9 6.41 -11.70 15.78
C GLY A 9 5.12 -10.89 15.66
N PHE A 10 4.74 -10.47 14.45
CA PHE A 10 3.61 -9.59 14.24
C PHE A 10 2.29 -10.35 14.12
N GLU A 11 1.26 -9.87 14.82
CA GLU A 11 -0.13 -10.30 14.67
C GLU A 11 -1.03 -9.06 14.59
N PRO A 12 -2.08 -9.06 13.74
CA PRO A 12 -2.52 -10.13 12.84
C PRO A 12 -1.60 -10.30 11.61
N LYS A 13 -1.62 -11.47 10.99
CA LYS A 13 -0.83 -11.74 9.78
C LYS A 13 -1.48 -11.14 8.54
N SER A 14 -0.67 -10.51 7.70
CA SER A 14 -1.03 -10.13 6.34
C SER A 14 -0.74 -11.27 5.37
N ASP A 15 -1.46 -11.34 4.25
CA ASP A 15 -1.21 -12.27 3.14
C ASP A 15 0.13 -12.02 2.43
N LYS A 16 0.71 -10.85 2.60
CA LYS A 16 2.00 -10.46 2.00
C LYS A 16 3.16 -11.42 2.26
N ASN A 17 3.05 -12.30 3.24
CA ASN A 17 4.06 -13.34 3.49
C ASN A 17 3.47 -14.71 3.88
N THR A 18 2.17 -14.90 3.75
CA THR A 18 1.53 -16.21 3.97
C THR A 18 1.28 -16.96 2.66
N SER A 19 0.90 -16.25 1.60
CA SER A 19 0.61 -16.83 0.28
C SER A 19 1.52 -16.31 -0.83
N HIS A 20 1.97 -15.06 -0.76
CA HIS A 20 2.69 -14.40 -1.85
C HIS A 20 4.18 -14.13 -1.58
N CYS A 21 4.64 -14.26 -0.34
CA CYS A 21 6.04 -14.05 0.06
C CYS A 21 6.64 -12.68 -0.30
N TYR A 22 5.82 -11.65 -0.46
CA TYR A 22 6.28 -10.30 -0.84
C TYR A 22 7.25 -9.67 0.17
N ILE A 23 7.07 -9.98 1.47
CA ILE A 23 7.98 -9.47 2.50
C ILE A 23 9.39 -10.02 2.29
N ASP A 24 9.53 -11.33 2.02
CA ASP A 24 10.85 -11.96 1.82
C ASP A 24 11.47 -11.60 0.47
N GLN A 25 10.64 -11.47 -0.59
CA GLN A 25 11.12 -11.27 -1.95
C GLN A 25 11.44 -9.82 -2.28
N TYR A 26 10.76 -8.85 -1.65
CA TYR A 26 10.90 -7.45 -2.00
C TYR A 26 10.93 -6.50 -0.80
N TYR A 27 9.88 -6.51 0.04
CA TYR A 27 9.71 -5.46 1.05
C TYR A 27 10.80 -5.47 2.12
N ASN A 28 11.35 -6.64 2.47
CA ASN A 28 12.45 -6.69 3.44
C ASN A 28 13.65 -5.89 2.98
N ASP A 29 14.08 -6.09 1.74
CA ASP A 29 15.26 -5.41 1.19
C ASP A 29 15.00 -3.92 0.99
N GLU A 30 13.79 -3.57 0.54
CA GLU A 30 13.42 -2.18 0.28
C GLU A 30 13.23 -1.36 1.58
N PHE A 31 12.65 -1.96 2.62
CA PHE A 31 12.20 -1.22 3.81
C PHE A 31 13.11 -1.34 5.03
N SER A 32 13.96 -2.38 5.14
CA SER A 32 14.73 -2.63 6.38
C SER A 32 15.65 -1.49 6.78
N SER A 33 16.25 -0.79 5.82
CA SER A 33 17.10 0.38 6.09
C SER A 33 16.31 1.67 6.39
N LYS A 34 14.98 1.66 6.20
CA LYS A 34 14.13 2.86 6.24
C LYS A 34 13.19 2.92 7.45
N LYS A 35 13.28 1.95 8.36
CA LYS A 35 12.38 1.79 9.51
C LYS A 35 12.20 3.08 10.33
N GLU A 36 13.28 3.82 10.55
CA GLU A 36 13.27 5.05 11.36
C GLU A 36 13.02 6.33 10.52
N ASN A 37 12.83 6.18 9.19
CA ASN A 37 12.57 7.30 8.31
C ASN A 37 11.11 7.76 8.43
N ASN A 38 10.88 9.04 8.12
CA ASN A 38 9.53 9.59 8.01
C ASN A 38 8.91 9.23 6.64
N ILE A 39 8.51 7.97 6.49
CA ILE A 39 7.93 7.42 5.26
C ILE A 39 6.45 7.79 5.17
N ILE A 40 6.02 8.27 4.01
CA ILE A 40 4.60 8.46 3.69
C ILE A 40 4.23 7.41 2.65
N LEU A 41 3.48 6.41 3.09
CA LEU A 41 3.07 5.26 2.28
C LEU A 41 1.55 5.30 2.06
N LEU A 42 1.11 5.11 0.82
CA LEU A 42 -0.28 4.90 0.44
C LEU A 42 -0.45 3.48 -0.07
N GLU A 43 -1.48 2.78 0.39
CA GLU A 43 -1.87 1.46 -0.11
C GLU A 43 -3.34 1.47 -0.53
N ILE A 44 -3.62 1.02 -1.76
CA ILE A 44 -4.95 0.78 -2.27
C ILE A 44 -5.36 -0.64 -1.91
N GLY A 45 -6.59 -0.81 -1.39
CA GLY A 45 -7.06 -2.06 -0.82
C GLY A 45 -6.73 -2.14 0.67
N VAL A 46 -7.68 -1.78 1.52
CA VAL A 46 -7.51 -1.83 2.99
C VAL A 46 -7.99 -3.17 3.54
N ARG A 47 -9.12 -3.64 3.03
CA ARG A 47 -9.75 -4.88 3.49
C ARG A 47 -9.90 -4.91 5.02
N GLU A 48 -9.27 -5.84 5.74
CA GLU A 48 -9.23 -5.86 7.22
C GLU A 48 -8.11 -5.00 7.83
N GLY A 49 -7.33 -4.32 7.01
CA GLY A 49 -6.29 -3.38 7.44
C GLY A 49 -5.02 -4.01 8.01
N PHE A 50 -4.78 -5.30 7.80
CA PHE A 50 -3.64 -5.98 8.41
C PHE A 50 -2.29 -5.47 7.89
N SER A 51 -2.20 -5.21 6.59
CA SER A 51 -1.00 -4.58 6.01
C SER A 51 -0.79 -3.16 6.54
N HIS A 52 -1.87 -2.37 6.65
CA HIS A 52 -1.80 -0.99 7.19
C HIS A 52 -1.30 -0.97 8.63
N ILE A 53 -1.78 -1.88 9.48
CA ILE A 53 -1.29 -2.04 10.86
C ILE A 53 0.19 -2.46 10.86
N LEU A 54 0.57 -3.37 9.97
CA LEU A 54 1.97 -3.79 9.82
C LEU A 54 2.87 -2.60 9.49
N TRP A 55 2.52 -1.83 8.44
CA TRP A 55 3.28 -0.65 8.02
C TRP A 55 3.35 0.41 9.12
N ALA A 56 2.21 0.71 9.77
CA ALA A 56 2.14 1.71 10.82
C ALA A 56 3.01 1.37 12.05
N LYS A 57 3.07 0.10 12.40
CA LYS A 57 3.91 -0.37 13.51
C LYS A 57 5.37 -0.53 13.12
N TYR A 58 5.66 -0.79 11.86
CA TYR A 58 7.03 -0.86 11.37
C TYR A 58 7.65 0.53 11.17
N PHE A 59 6.95 1.43 10.49
CA PHE A 59 7.37 2.81 10.25
C PHE A 59 6.81 3.74 11.34
N THR A 60 7.37 3.67 12.53
CA THR A 60 6.84 4.41 13.71
C THR A 60 6.85 5.93 13.54
N ASN A 61 7.71 6.47 12.68
CA ASN A 61 7.76 7.88 12.31
C ASN A 61 6.99 8.18 11.00
N GLY A 62 6.43 7.14 10.35
CA GLY A 62 5.76 7.26 9.06
C GLY A 62 4.29 7.62 9.18
N GLN A 63 3.69 7.92 8.01
CA GLN A 63 2.25 8.11 7.83
C GLN A 63 1.76 7.07 6.82
N ILE A 64 0.76 6.30 7.20
CA ILE A 64 0.19 5.23 6.39
C ILE A 64 -1.21 5.62 5.92
N TRP A 65 -1.39 5.70 4.64
CA TRP A 65 -2.66 6.03 4.01
C TRP A 65 -3.27 4.78 3.39
N GLY A 66 -4.59 4.63 3.52
CA GLY A 66 -5.35 3.57 2.88
C GLY A 66 -6.52 4.14 2.10
N ILE A 67 -6.75 3.60 0.90
CA ILE A 67 -7.96 3.88 0.11
C ILE A 67 -8.66 2.56 -0.16
N ASP A 68 -9.97 2.51 0.13
CA ASP A 68 -10.79 1.32 -0.09
C ASP A 68 -12.23 1.75 -0.40
N ASN A 69 -12.93 0.99 -1.23
CA ASN A 69 -14.31 1.30 -1.62
C ASN A 69 -15.37 0.85 -0.58
N GLY A 70 -14.94 0.19 0.48
CA GLY A 70 -15.80 -0.26 1.58
C GLY A 70 -16.58 -1.54 1.29
N GLU A 71 -16.34 -2.23 0.17
CA GLU A 71 -17.08 -3.46 -0.18
C GLU A 71 -16.88 -4.59 0.82
N SER A 72 -15.74 -4.61 1.53
CA SER A 72 -15.48 -5.58 2.60
C SER A 72 -16.42 -5.45 3.79
N GLY A 73 -17.07 -4.29 3.95
CA GLY A 73 -17.88 -3.96 5.12
C GLY A 73 -17.08 -3.76 6.41
N PHE A 74 -15.75 -3.65 6.30
CA PHE A 74 -14.89 -3.45 7.46
C PHE A 74 -15.03 -2.03 8.02
N ASP A 75 -15.09 -1.94 9.34
CA ASP A 75 -15.14 -0.68 10.06
C ASP A 75 -13.73 -0.08 10.22
N TYR A 76 -13.35 0.80 9.31
CA TYR A 76 -12.02 1.44 9.30
C TYR A 76 -11.73 2.29 10.54
N SER A 77 -12.77 2.67 11.34
CA SER A 77 -12.54 3.37 12.60
C SER A 77 -11.69 2.58 13.60
N LYS A 78 -11.64 1.26 13.43
CA LYS A 78 -10.80 0.35 14.23
C LYS A 78 -9.30 0.56 13.95
N LEU A 79 -8.93 0.99 12.74
CA LEU A 79 -7.55 1.30 12.36
C LEU A 79 -7.11 2.67 12.86
N LEU A 80 -8.03 3.62 12.98
CA LEU A 80 -7.73 5.00 13.39
C LEU A 80 -7.30 5.12 14.86
N LYS A 81 -7.25 4.02 15.60
CA LYS A 81 -6.64 3.97 16.93
C LYS A 81 -5.12 4.11 16.89
N ASP A 82 -4.51 3.71 15.80
CA ASP A 82 -3.11 3.97 15.51
C ASP A 82 -3.03 5.36 14.86
N THR A 83 -2.42 6.32 15.53
CA THR A 83 -2.46 7.76 15.19
C THR A 83 -1.80 8.12 13.87
N ASN A 84 -1.09 7.20 13.24
CA ASN A 84 -0.40 7.39 11.97
C ASN A 84 -1.07 6.66 10.78
N ILE A 85 -2.29 6.14 10.96
CA ILE A 85 -3.09 5.54 9.87
C ILE A 85 -4.21 6.49 9.45
N HIS A 86 -4.34 6.70 8.14
CA HIS A 86 -5.36 7.53 7.50
C HIS A 86 -6.11 6.69 6.48
N CYS A 87 -7.39 6.37 6.72
CA CYS A 87 -8.22 5.62 5.79
C CYS A 87 -9.25 6.52 5.10
N ILE A 88 -9.36 6.37 3.78
CA ILE A 88 -10.32 7.08 2.94
C ILE A 88 -11.24 6.05 2.29
N ASN A 89 -12.55 6.19 2.50
CA ASN A 89 -13.53 5.37 1.80
C ASN A 89 -13.90 6.04 0.48
N ASN A 90 -13.33 5.54 -0.62
CA ASN A 90 -13.61 6.04 -1.97
C ASN A 90 -13.14 5.01 -3.02
N ASP A 91 -13.61 5.17 -4.26
CA ASP A 91 -13.10 4.41 -5.40
C ASP A 91 -11.69 4.93 -5.78
N ALA A 92 -10.69 4.08 -5.54
CA ALA A 92 -9.29 4.39 -5.79
C ALA A 92 -8.96 4.58 -7.29
N TYR A 93 -9.83 4.11 -8.18
CA TYR A 93 -9.62 4.23 -9.63
C TYR A 93 -10.45 5.36 -10.25
N ASN A 94 -11.12 6.17 -9.43
CA ASN A 94 -11.84 7.35 -9.87
C ASN A 94 -10.89 8.56 -10.00
N ALA A 95 -10.65 9.00 -11.25
CA ALA A 95 -9.74 10.10 -11.55
C ALA A 95 -10.12 11.42 -10.84
N ASN A 96 -11.42 11.72 -10.70
CA ASN A 96 -11.85 12.95 -10.03
C ASN A 96 -11.46 12.94 -8.55
N PHE A 97 -11.59 11.81 -7.88
CA PHE A 97 -11.15 11.65 -6.50
C PHE A 97 -9.62 11.70 -6.40
N VAL A 98 -8.90 10.90 -7.18
CA VAL A 98 -7.42 10.83 -7.11
C VAL A 98 -6.78 12.20 -7.37
N ASN A 99 -7.36 13.01 -8.25
CA ASN A 99 -6.90 14.37 -8.49
C ASN A 99 -7.04 15.33 -7.31
N THR A 100 -7.79 14.97 -6.26
CA THR A 100 -7.86 15.75 -5.00
C THR A 100 -6.74 15.42 -4.03
N LEU A 101 -6.01 14.32 -4.25
CA LEU A 101 -4.89 13.91 -3.40
C LEU A 101 -3.66 14.80 -3.63
N PRO A 102 -2.79 14.95 -2.62
CA PRO A 102 -1.62 15.81 -2.73
C PRO A 102 -0.62 15.26 -3.75
N LYS A 103 -0.10 16.13 -4.61
CA LYS A 103 0.93 15.81 -5.61
C LYS A 103 2.32 15.78 -4.95
N GLU A 104 3.23 14.96 -5.49
CA GLU A 104 4.62 14.83 -5.01
C GLU A 104 4.72 14.62 -3.48
N TYR A 105 3.84 13.80 -2.94
CA TYR A 105 3.67 13.68 -1.50
C TYR A 105 4.06 12.33 -0.92
N PHE A 106 3.84 11.24 -1.65
CA PHE A 106 4.08 9.88 -1.17
C PHE A 106 5.47 9.37 -1.53
N ASP A 107 6.12 8.69 -0.60
CA ASP A 107 7.38 7.97 -0.84
C ASP A 107 7.12 6.63 -1.53
N TYR A 108 6.00 5.97 -1.17
CA TYR A 108 5.56 4.69 -1.74
C TYR A 108 4.06 4.72 -1.98
N ILE A 109 3.64 4.15 -3.11
CA ILE A 109 2.24 3.90 -3.39
C ILE A 109 2.11 2.45 -3.87
N ILE A 110 1.27 1.66 -3.18
CA ILE A 110 1.05 0.23 -3.42
C ILE A 110 -0.36 0.03 -3.95
N ASP A 111 -0.51 -0.70 -5.06
CA ASP A 111 -1.80 -1.20 -5.53
C ASP A 111 -1.94 -2.67 -5.15
N ASP A 112 -2.72 -2.92 -4.11
CA ASP A 112 -3.18 -4.23 -3.62
C ASP A 112 -4.73 -4.26 -3.61
N GLY A 113 -5.32 -3.65 -4.64
CA GLY A 113 -6.76 -3.43 -4.73
C GLY A 113 -7.49 -4.50 -5.53
N SER A 114 -8.02 -4.15 -6.70
CA SER A 114 -8.89 -5.03 -7.48
C SER A 114 -8.17 -6.11 -8.28
N HIS A 115 -6.87 -6.01 -8.46
CA HIS A 115 -6.01 -6.87 -9.30
C HIS A 115 -6.46 -6.96 -10.78
N HIS A 116 -7.41 -6.12 -11.20
CA HIS A 116 -7.87 -6.11 -12.59
C HIS A 116 -6.87 -5.32 -13.47
N PRO A 117 -6.42 -5.86 -14.61
CA PRO A 117 -5.38 -5.23 -15.44
C PRO A 117 -5.68 -3.79 -15.86
N THR A 118 -6.95 -3.49 -16.15
CA THR A 118 -7.36 -2.11 -16.48
C THR A 118 -7.19 -1.16 -15.30
N HIS A 119 -7.49 -1.61 -14.08
CA HIS A 119 -7.32 -0.81 -12.88
C HIS A 119 -5.83 -0.62 -12.54
N GLN A 120 -5.01 -1.67 -12.69
CA GLN A 120 -3.56 -1.57 -12.53
C GLN A 120 -2.93 -0.59 -13.54
N LYS A 121 -3.44 -0.54 -14.78
CA LYS A 121 -3.04 0.48 -15.76
C LYS A 121 -3.45 1.89 -15.33
N LEU A 122 -4.71 2.07 -14.91
CA LEU A 122 -5.20 3.34 -14.38
C LEU A 122 -4.41 3.79 -13.15
N PHE A 123 -4.04 2.86 -12.28
CA PHE A 123 -3.22 3.16 -11.11
C PHE A 123 -1.91 3.85 -11.51
N ILE A 124 -1.19 3.33 -12.49
CA ILE A 124 0.06 3.96 -12.96
C ILE A 124 -0.22 5.40 -13.40
N ASP A 125 -1.21 5.58 -14.27
CA ASP A 125 -1.50 6.87 -14.88
C ASP A 125 -1.97 7.92 -13.84
N LEU A 126 -2.78 7.50 -12.86
CA LEU A 126 -3.37 8.40 -11.87
C LEU A 126 -2.43 8.71 -10.69
N TYR A 127 -1.66 7.71 -10.24
CA TYR A 127 -0.89 7.84 -9.00
C TYR A 127 0.56 8.27 -9.20
N TYR A 128 1.12 8.11 -10.39
CA TYR A 128 2.49 8.58 -10.68
C TYR A 128 2.73 10.06 -10.29
N PRO A 129 1.80 11.00 -10.58
CA PRO A 129 1.99 12.41 -10.19
C PRO A 129 1.93 12.67 -8.68
N LEU A 130 1.51 11.68 -7.87
CA LEU A 130 1.43 11.82 -6.42
C LEU A 130 2.75 11.41 -5.73
N LEU A 131 3.65 10.74 -6.46
CA LEU A 131 4.95 10.33 -5.94
C LEU A 131 5.91 11.51 -5.77
N LYS A 132 6.65 11.50 -4.68
CA LYS A 132 7.85 12.32 -4.54
C LYS A 132 8.90 11.91 -5.57
N THR A 133 9.82 12.80 -5.88
CA THR A 133 11.01 12.47 -6.66
C THR A 133 11.78 11.32 -5.96
N GLY A 134 12.00 10.23 -6.69
CA GLY A 134 12.63 9.01 -6.17
C GLY A 134 11.68 8.06 -5.42
N GLY A 135 10.39 8.39 -5.33
CA GLY A 135 9.35 7.51 -4.81
C GLY A 135 9.07 6.33 -5.75
N LYS A 136 8.32 5.33 -5.27
CA LYS A 136 8.04 4.10 -6.02
C LYS A 136 6.56 3.77 -6.07
N LEU A 137 6.07 3.39 -7.28
CA LEU A 137 4.81 2.65 -7.45
C LEU A 137 5.10 1.15 -7.37
N ILE A 138 4.27 0.42 -6.65
CA ILE A 138 4.35 -1.03 -6.50
C ILE A 138 2.97 -1.59 -6.84
N ILE A 139 2.92 -2.60 -7.69
CA ILE A 139 1.67 -3.31 -8.04
C ILE A 139 1.82 -4.75 -7.58
N GLU A 140 0.93 -5.18 -6.69
CA GLU A 140 0.85 -6.57 -6.25
C GLU A 140 -0.11 -7.37 -7.15
N ASP A 141 0.03 -8.69 -7.13
CA ASP A 141 -0.90 -9.64 -7.77
C ASP A 141 -1.11 -9.42 -9.29
N ILE A 142 -0.02 -9.18 -10.03
CA ILE A 142 -0.08 -9.19 -11.49
C ILE A 142 -0.30 -10.64 -11.97
N GLN A 143 -1.47 -10.93 -12.53
CA GLN A 143 -1.97 -12.28 -12.81
C GLN A 143 -1.30 -13.01 -13.99
N GLY A 144 -0.16 -12.55 -14.49
CA GLY A 144 0.60 -13.24 -15.52
C GLY A 144 1.35 -12.33 -16.49
N MET A 145 2.32 -12.92 -17.20
CA MET A 145 3.20 -12.20 -18.12
C MET A 145 2.45 -11.45 -19.23
N GLY A 146 1.29 -11.97 -19.67
CA GLY A 146 0.46 -11.30 -20.69
C GLY A 146 -0.13 -9.97 -20.20
N TYR A 147 -0.40 -9.86 -18.90
CA TYR A 147 -0.89 -8.61 -18.30
C TYR A 147 0.25 -7.62 -18.03
N PHE A 148 1.42 -8.12 -17.66
CA PHE A 148 2.59 -7.26 -17.44
C PHE A 148 2.92 -6.41 -18.69
N THR A 149 2.83 -6.99 -19.89
CA THR A 149 3.06 -6.25 -21.15
C THR A 149 2.00 -5.20 -21.46
N MET A 150 0.87 -5.19 -20.78
CA MET A 150 -0.15 -4.14 -20.92
C MET A 150 0.12 -2.94 -20.01
N LEU A 151 0.99 -3.08 -18.99
CA LEU A 151 1.31 -2.03 -18.02
C LEU A 151 2.46 -1.14 -18.46
N ILE A 152 3.29 -1.61 -19.40
CA ILE A 152 4.44 -0.91 -19.95
C ILE A 152 4.14 -0.43 -21.38
#